data_9d2121d1521bed9d3bc6c7e19dd5407f
#
_entry.id   9d2121d1521bed9d3bc6c7e19dd5407f
#
_cell.length_a   1.000
_cell.length_b   1.000
_cell.length_c   1.000
_cell.angle_alpha   90.00
_cell.angle_beta   90.00
_cell.angle_gamma   90.00
#
_symmetry.space_group_name_H-M   'P 1'
#
loop_
_entity.id
_entity.type
_entity.pdbx_description
1 polymer ?
#
loop_
_entity_poly.entity_id
_entity_poly.type
_entity_poly.pdbx_seq_one_letter_code
_entity_poly.pdbx_strand_id
1 'polypeptide(L)'
;MALSKIDVANFLTGTIPQGNVANASLGAVTALPAAIATGKVLQVSNFVQASSAQTFSSTSYADLTNVTVNITPSATSSKILILSNIGSDLNDGEGYGMQFVRGSSSIYATKTLYTLYSEGVTQVYNVNMFNYYDSPNSTSQQTYKVQIRSYNNASINISTSYNSNIQVMEIAG
;
A
#
# COMPACT_ATOMS: atom_id res chain seq x y z
N MET A 1 -49.90 -21.10 -18.94
CA MET A 1 -48.79 -22.03 -19.08
C MET A 1 -47.56 -21.35 -18.48
N ALA A 2 -47.09 -21.82 -17.34
CA ALA A 2 -45.84 -21.29 -16.78
C ALA A 2 -44.67 -21.83 -17.62
N LEU A 3 -43.87 -20.94 -18.20
CA LEU A 3 -42.63 -21.32 -18.84
C LEU A 3 -41.74 -21.96 -17.77
N SER A 4 -41.49 -23.27 -17.89
CA SER A 4 -40.49 -23.95 -17.06
C SER A 4 -39.13 -23.28 -17.24
N LYS A 5 -38.35 -23.21 -16.15
CA LYS A 5 -36.99 -22.66 -16.16
C LYS A 5 -36.19 -23.24 -17.32
N ILE A 6 -35.73 -22.38 -18.23
CA ILE A 6 -34.78 -22.76 -19.28
C ILE A 6 -33.48 -23.08 -18.59
N ASP A 7 -32.95 -24.28 -18.74
CA ASP A 7 -31.60 -24.63 -18.30
C ASP A 7 -30.57 -23.97 -19.25
N VAL A 8 -30.04 -22.83 -18.83
CA VAL A 8 -29.15 -22.00 -19.62
C VAL A 8 -27.84 -22.71 -19.93
N ALA A 9 -27.43 -23.69 -19.12
CA ALA A 9 -26.18 -24.42 -19.32
C ALA A 9 -26.21 -25.27 -20.63
N ASN A 10 -27.42 -25.66 -21.08
CA ASN A 10 -27.60 -26.50 -22.27
C ASN A 10 -28.15 -25.73 -23.48
N PHE A 11 -28.53 -24.46 -23.34
CA PHE A 11 -29.22 -23.72 -24.39
C PHE A 11 -28.42 -22.56 -25.00
N LEU A 12 -27.38 -22.07 -24.32
CA LEU A 12 -26.56 -20.94 -24.81
C LEU A 12 -25.17 -21.40 -25.20
N THR A 13 -24.96 -21.60 -26.49
CA THR A 13 -23.62 -21.75 -27.08
C THR A 13 -23.23 -20.42 -27.73
N GLY A 14 -22.11 -19.81 -27.28
CA GLY A 14 -21.60 -18.57 -27.81
C GLY A 14 -21.73 -17.37 -26.85
N THR A 15 -21.44 -16.17 -27.33
CA THR A 15 -21.54 -14.91 -26.58
C THR A 15 -22.96 -14.37 -26.54
N ILE A 16 -23.46 -14.03 -25.36
CA ILE A 16 -24.72 -13.29 -25.23
C ILE A 16 -24.43 -11.82 -25.59
N PRO A 17 -25.13 -11.23 -26.58
CA PRO A 17 -24.99 -9.81 -26.88
C PRO A 17 -25.26 -8.95 -25.65
N GLN A 18 -24.45 -7.93 -25.42
CA GLN A 18 -24.51 -7.06 -24.24
C GLN A 18 -25.91 -6.44 -24.01
N GLY A 19 -26.65 -6.12 -25.09
CA GLY A 19 -28.01 -5.57 -25.00
C GLY A 19 -29.06 -6.56 -24.46
N ASN A 20 -28.73 -7.86 -24.38
CA ASN A 20 -29.66 -8.90 -23.90
C ASN A 20 -29.42 -9.25 -22.42
N VAL A 21 -28.47 -8.61 -21.76
CA VAL A 21 -28.19 -8.81 -20.33
C VAL A 21 -28.64 -7.59 -19.55
N ALA A 22 -29.76 -7.68 -18.86
CA ALA A 22 -30.23 -6.59 -18.01
C ALA A 22 -29.26 -6.41 -16.81
N ASN A 23 -28.94 -5.17 -16.42
CA ASN A 23 -28.07 -4.86 -15.28
C ASN A 23 -28.54 -5.53 -13.97
N ALA A 24 -29.86 -5.70 -13.78
CA ALA A 24 -30.41 -6.40 -12.63
C ALA A 24 -30.03 -7.89 -12.59
N SER A 25 -29.81 -8.52 -13.76
CA SER A 25 -29.40 -9.92 -13.85
C SER A 25 -27.93 -10.14 -13.48
N LEU A 26 -27.10 -9.08 -13.53
CA LEU A 26 -25.69 -9.13 -13.13
C LEU A 26 -25.52 -9.00 -11.62
N GLY A 27 -26.49 -8.50 -10.89
CA GLY A 27 -26.47 -8.41 -9.42
C GLY A 27 -26.38 -9.76 -8.70
N ALA A 28 -26.75 -10.85 -9.39
CA ALA A 28 -26.67 -12.23 -8.87
C ALA A 28 -25.38 -12.96 -9.29
N VAL A 29 -24.49 -12.31 -10.04
CA VAL A 29 -23.20 -12.90 -10.45
C VAL A 29 -22.26 -12.89 -9.24
N THR A 30 -22.15 -14.04 -8.60
CA THR A 30 -21.31 -14.22 -7.40
C THR A 30 -19.84 -14.50 -7.72
N ALA A 31 -19.53 -14.89 -8.97
CA ALA A 31 -18.16 -15.10 -9.43
C ALA A 31 -18.04 -14.77 -10.92
N LEU A 32 -17.01 -13.99 -11.27
CA LEU A 32 -16.58 -13.81 -12.65
C LEU A 32 -15.41 -14.76 -12.94
N PRO A 33 -15.26 -15.25 -14.18
CA PRO A 33 -14.09 -16.04 -14.55
C PRO A 33 -12.80 -15.31 -14.22
N ALA A 34 -11.78 -16.04 -13.76
CA ALA A 34 -10.47 -15.50 -13.38
C ALA A 34 -9.81 -14.65 -14.49
N ALA A 35 -10.16 -14.89 -15.76
CA ALA A 35 -9.67 -14.12 -16.91
C ALA A 35 -10.11 -12.63 -16.92
N ILE A 36 -11.10 -12.25 -16.11
CA ILE A 36 -11.57 -10.84 -16.02
C ILE A 36 -10.88 -10.09 -14.87
N ALA A 37 -10.07 -10.76 -14.08
CA ALA A 37 -9.57 -10.28 -12.79
C ALA A 37 -8.21 -9.58 -12.83
N THR A 38 -7.53 -9.48 -13.98
CA THR A 38 -6.19 -8.86 -14.05
C THR A 38 -6.26 -7.35 -13.84
N GLY A 39 -5.46 -6.87 -12.88
CA GLY A 39 -5.39 -5.44 -12.54
C GLY A 39 -6.53 -4.92 -11.65
N LYS A 40 -7.40 -5.78 -11.14
CA LYS A 40 -8.49 -5.40 -10.25
C LYS A 40 -7.97 -5.14 -8.84
N VAL A 41 -8.39 -4.04 -8.23
CA VAL A 41 -8.22 -3.82 -6.78
C VAL A 41 -9.20 -4.73 -6.05
N LEU A 42 -8.67 -5.67 -5.26
CA LEU A 42 -9.47 -6.66 -4.52
C LEU A 42 -9.86 -6.17 -3.13
N GLN A 43 -8.95 -5.49 -2.46
CA GLN A 43 -9.19 -4.87 -1.16
C GLN A 43 -8.27 -3.68 -0.93
N VAL A 44 -8.69 -2.79 -0.06
CA VAL A 44 -7.91 -1.64 0.41
C VAL A 44 -7.88 -1.72 1.93
N SER A 45 -6.69 -1.62 2.51
CA SER A 45 -6.55 -1.57 3.96
C SER A 45 -7.01 -0.22 4.51
N ASN A 46 -7.22 -0.17 5.82
CA ASN A 46 -7.41 1.10 6.49
C ASN A 46 -6.16 1.97 6.34
N PHE A 47 -6.39 3.25 6.13
CA PHE A 47 -5.36 4.27 6.21
C PHE A 47 -4.89 4.39 7.67
N VAL A 48 -3.58 4.28 7.88
CA VAL A 48 -2.96 4.36 9.21
C VAL A 48 -1.97 5.52 9.23
N GLN A 49 -2.08 6.36 10.23
CA GLN A 49 -1.33 7.60 10.36
C GLN A 49 -0.60 7.67 11.71
N ALA A 50 0.59 8.26 11.72
CA ALA A 50 1.30 8.57 12.95
C ALA A 50 0.47 9.52 13.81
N SER A 51 0.29 9.19 15.09
CA SER A 51 -0.53 9.97 16.02
C SER A 51 0.22 11.15 16.66
N SER A 52 1.55 11.16 16.56
CA SER A 52 2.41 12.19 17.17
C SER A 52 3.74 12.30 16.44
N ALA A 53 4.42 13.42 16.67
CA ALA A 53 5.81 13.62 16.26
C ALA A 53 6.74 12.59 16.88
N GLN A 54 7.74 12.16 16.11
CA GLN A 54 8.75 11.20 16.54
C GLN A 54 10.14 11.69 16.13
N THR A 55 11.10 11.47 17.00
CA THR A 55 12.49 11.89 16.79
C THR A 55 13.37 10.66 16.52
N PHE A 56 14.19 10.75 15.48
CA PHE A 56 15.17 9.72 15.11
C PHE A 56 16.57 10.34 15.11
N SER A 57 17.49 9.73 15.84
CA SER A 57 18.88 10.21 15.97
C SER A 57 19.94 9.13 15.67
N SER A 58 19.50 7.96 15.20
CA SER A 58 20.39 6.84 14.86
C SER A 58 20.48 6.65 13.35
N THR A 59 21.64 6.23 12.87
CA THR A 59 21.83 5.77 11.48
C THR A 59 21.29 4.36 11.24
N SER A 60 20.82 3.66 12.28
CA SER A 60 20.08 2.41 12.15
C SER A 60 18.61 2.69 11.96
N TYR A 61 17.96 1.88 11.11
CA TYR A 61 16.51 1.97 10.88
C TYR A 61 15.72 1.59 12.14
N ALA A 62 14.69 2.38 12.45
CA ALA A 62 13.73 2.13 13.52
C ALA A 62 12.29 2.33 13.01
N ASP A 63 11.34 1.59 13.59
CA ASP A 63 9.93 1.68 13.21
C ASP A 63 9.37 3.08 13.46
N LEU A 64 8.71 3.63 12.46
CA LEU A 64 7.85 4.81 12.65
C LEU A 64 6.58 4.34 13.37
N THR A 65 6.45 4.68 14.63
CA THR A 65 5.42 4.18 15.53
C THR A 65 4.02 4.52 14.99
N ASN A 66 3.10 3.57 15.07
CA ASN A 66 1.73 3.67 14.56
C ASN A 66 1.60 3.82 13.04
N VAL A 67 2.67 3.64 12.27
CA VAL A 67 2.62 3.60 10.80
C VAL A 67 2.83 2.15 10.34
N THR A 68 1.90 1.30 10.76
CA THR A 68 1.89 -0.15 10.50
C THR A 68 0.51 -0.57 10.03
N VAL A 69 0.44 -1.38 8.99
CA VAL A 69 -0.82 -1.85 8.40
C VAL A 69 -0.75 -3.34 8.10
N ASN A 70 -1.87 -4.03 8.30
CA ASN A 70 -2.01 -5.45 7.99
C ASN A 70 -2.93 -5.64 6.79
N ILE A 71 -2.62 -6.64 5.97
CA ILE A 71 -3.47 -7.10 4.87
C ILE A 71 -3.31 -8.61 4.71
N THR A 72 -4.40 -9.30 4.39
CA THR A 72 -4.37 -10.74 4.09
C THR A 72 -4.68 -10.92 2.60
N PRO A 73 -3.68 -11.26 1.76
CA PRO A 73 -3.91 -11.42 0.34
C PRO A 73 -4.85 -12.60 0.05
N SER A 74 -5.73 -12.44 -0.92
CA SER A 74 -6.73 -13.46 -1.30
C SER A 74 -6.13 -14.59 -2.14
N ALA A 75 -5.00 -14.34 -2.81
CA ALA A 75 -4.27 -15.33 -3.61
C ALA A 75 -2.75 -15.14 -3.49
N THR A 76 -2.00 -16.22 -3.71
CA THR A 76 -0.52 -16.17 -3.74
C THR A 76 0.02 -15.35 -4.91
N SER A 77 -0.74 -15.24 -6.00
CA SER A 77 -0.41 -14.38 -7.15
C SER A 77 -0.65 -12.90 -6.89
N SER A 78 -1.46 -12.54 -5.89
CA SER A 78 -1.80 -11.15 -5.56
C SER A 78 -0.57 -10.30 -5.32
N LYS A 79 -0.69 -9.03 -5.70
CA LYS A 79 0.33 -8.00 -5.49
C LYS A 79 -0.18 -6.97 -4.49
N ILE A 80 0.73 -6.36 -3.76
CA ILE A 80 0.39 -5.32 -2.79
C ILE A 80 1.02 -4.00 -3.21
N LEU A 81 0.17 -3.02 -3.55
CA LEU A 81 0.59 -1.65 -3.75
C LEU A 81 0.63 -0.95 -2.39
N ILE A 82 1.80 -0.45 -2.02
CA ILE A 82 2.05 0.31 -0.79
C ILE A 82 2.11 1.79 -1.16
N LEU A 83 1.33 2.61 -0.46
CA LEU A 83 1.34 4.06 -0.56
C LEU A 83 1.68 4.64 0.80
N SER A 84 2.60 5.60 0.86
CA SER A 84 3.00 6.23 2.11
C SER A 84 3.41 7.68 1.88
N ASN A 85 3.07 8.54 2.82
CA ASN A 85 3.58 9.89 2.93
C ASN A 85 4.42 9.99 4.20
N ILE A 86 5.55 10.67 4.11
CA ILE A 86 6.43 10.95 5.26
C ILE A 86 6.56 12.45 5.41
N GLY A 87 5.95 12.98 6.47
CA GLY A 87 6.10 14.37 6.89
C GLY A 87 7.37 14.54 7.72
N SER A 88 8.22 15.48 7.39
CA SER A 88 9.47 15.75 8.07
C SER A 88 9.74 17.24 8.27
N ASP A 89 10.37 17.56 9.39
CA ASP A 89 10.91 18.88 9.73
C ASP A 89 12.42 18.69 9.92
N LEU A 90 13.19 19.25 9.03
CA LEU A 90 14.66 19.13 9.02
C LEU A 90 15.28 20.51 9.17
N ASN A 91 16.28 20.61 10.05
CA ASN A 91 17.16 21.76 10.14
C ASN A 91 18.33 21.65 9.16
N ASP A 92 19.18 22.66 9.10
CA ASP A 92 20.40 22.63 8.29
C ASP A 92 21.31 21.45 8.69
N GLY A 93 21.82 20.73 7.70
CA GLY A 93 22.66 19.55 7.90
C GLY A 93 21.91 18.28 8.32
N GLU A 94 20.60 18.29 8.42
CA GLU A 94 19.78 17.11 8.76
C GLU A 94 19.28 16.37 7.53
N GLY A 95 19.10 15.06 7.67
CA GLY A 95 18.55 14.21 6.62
C GLY A 95 18.07 12.87 7.16
N TYR A 96 17.17 12.23 6.41
CA TYR A 96 16.68 10.90 6.77
C TYR A 96 16.69 9.93 5.59
N GLY A 97 16.86 8.64 5.90
CA GLY A 97 16.56 7.52 5.02
C GLY A 97 15.28 6.82 5.46
N MET A 98 14.54 6.24 4.51
CA MET A 98 13.36 5.45 4.79
C MET A 98 13.42 4.09 4.11
N GLN A 99 12.69 3.12 4.69
CA GLN A 99 12.44 1.84 4.05
C GLN A 99 11.03 1.32 4.36
N PHE A 100 10.51 0.49 3.44
CA PHE A 100 9.37 -0.37 3.71
C PHE A 100 9.82 -1.73 4.20
N VAL A 101 9.13 -2.23 5.20
CA VAL A 101 9.38 -3.54 5.81
C VAL A 101 8.11 -4.37 5.75
N ARG A 102 8.24 -5.63 5.32
CA ARG A 102 7.19 -6.64 5.44
C ARG A 102 7.60 -7.65 6.52
N GLY A 103 6.83 -7.70 7.62
CA GLY A 103 7.22 -8.48 8.80
C GLY A 103 8.51 -7.95 9.42
N SER A 104 9.61 -8.68 9.24
CA SER A 104 10.97 -8.29 9.65
C SER A 104 11.91 -8.00 8.48
N SER A 105 11.44 -8.18 7.23
CA SER A 105 12.28 -8.07 6.04
C SER A 105 12.12 -6.73 5.36
N SER A 106 13.21 -6.02 5.11
CA SER A 106 13.21 -4.84 4.25
C SER A 106 12.89 -5.26 2.81
N ILE A 107 11.84 -4.68 2.24
CA ILE A 107 11.39 -4.96 0.86
C ILE A 107 11.71 -3.83 -0.10
N TYR A 108 11.90 -2.63 0.43
CA TYR A 108 12.32 -1.45 -0.30
C TYR A 108 13.04 -0.51 0.64
N ALA A 109 14.16 0.00 0.22
CA ALA A 109 14.87 1.07 0.91
C ALA A 109 15.24 2.15 -0.12
N THR A 110 15.16 3.40 0.30
CA THR A 110 15.68 4.50 -0.51
C THR A 110 17.19 4.31 -0.71
N LYS A 111 17.63 4.38 -1.96
CA LYS A 111 19.05 4.23 -2.29
C LYS A 111 19.85 5.35 -1.66
N THR A 112 21.10 5.00 -1.34
CA THR A 112 22.08 5.95 -0.83
C THR A 112 21.85 6.39 0.62
N LEU A 113 22.52 7.46 0.96
CA LEU A 113 22.68 7.92 2.33
C LEU A 113 21.38 8.47 2.91
N TYR A 114 20.56 9.15 2.10
CA TYR A 114 19.34 9.83 2.54
C TYR A 114 18.25 9.85 1.48
N THR A 115 17.03 9.98 1.95
CA THR A 115 15.83 10.23 1.15
C THR A 115 15.62 11.72 0.91
N LEU A 116 15.83 12.49 1.96
CA LEU A 116 15.82 13.94 1.99
C LEU A 116 16.99 14.41 2.86
N TYR A 117 17.62 15.48 2.45
CA TYR A 117 18.68 16.17 3.16
C TYR A 117 18.48 17.67 3.03
N SER A 118 18.65 18.40 4.12
CA SER A 118 18.56 19.85 4.20
C SER A 118 19.96 20.44 4.28
N GLU A 119 20.30 21.36 3.38
CA GLU A 119 21.60 22.02 3.35
C GLU A 119 21.44 23.51 2.99
N GLY A 120 22.10 24.35 3.74
CA GLY A 120 22.15 25.78 3.50
C GLY A 120 20.84 26.54 3.81
N VAL A 121 19.91 25.91 4.54
CA VAL A 121 18.63 26.52 4.94
C VAL A 121 18.37 26.27 6.43
N THR A 122 17.75 27.23 7.11
CA THR A 122 17.52 27.12 8.56
C THR A 122 16.59 25.95 8.91
N GLN A 123 15.54 25.73 8.10
CA GLN A 123 14.56 24.65 8.31
C GLN A 123 13.81 24.32 7.02
N VAL A 124 13.53 23.05 6.82
CA VAL A 124 12.71 22.54 5.71
C VAL A 124 11.55 21.71 6.27
N TYR A 125 10.33 22.11 5.93
CA TYR A 125 9.12 21.33 6.15
C TYR A 125 8.77 20.63 4.86
N ASN A 126 8.64 19.31 4.88
CA ASN A 126 8.41 18.54 3.66
C ASN A 126 7.45 17.36 3.88
N VAL A 127 6.77 16.96 2.80
CA VAL A 127 6.03 15.70 2.71
C VAL A 127 6.53 14.95 1.50
N ASN A 128 7.19 13.83 1.72
CA ASN A 128 7.64 12.95 0.66
C ASN A 128 6.66 11.79 0.48
N MET A 129 6.26 11.55 -0.77
CA MET A 129 5.40 10.44 -1.16
C MET A 129 6.23 9.26 -1.66
N PHE A 130 5.93 8.08 -1.16
CA PHE A 130 6.57 6.83 -1.55
C PHE A 130 5.52 5.82 -1.97
N ASN A 131 5.87 5.05 -2.99
CA ASN A 131 5.08 3.91 -3.41
C ASN A 131 6.00 2.72 -3.70
N TYR A 132 5.46 1.53 -3.51
CA TYR A 132 6.16 0.29 -3.84
C TYR A 132 5.17 -0.81 -4.18
N TYR A 133 5.56 -1.70 -5.08
CA TYR A 133 4.75 -2.82 -5.54
C TYR A 133 5.40 -4.12 -5.09
N ASP A 134 4.83 -4.73 -4.06
CA ASP A 134 5.34 -5.94 -3.44
C ASP A 134 4.64 -7.21 -3.95
N SER A 135 5.35 -8.32 -3.90
CA SER A 135 4.88 -9.67 -4.25
C SER A 135 5.05 -10.58 -3.03
N PRO A 136 4.09 -10.65 -2.11
CA PRO A 136 4.24 -11.42 -0.88
C PRO A 136 4.26 -12.93 -1.12
N ASN A 137 3.68 -13.41 -2.24
CA ASN A 137 3.53 -14.82 -2.60
C ASN A 137 2.91 -15.65 -1.46
N SER A 138 1.93 -15.09 -0.77
CA SER A 138 1.32 -15.67 0.45
C SER A 138 -0.13 -15.26 0.57
N THR A 139 -0.95 -16.14 1.14
CA THR A 139 -2.33 -15.86 1.57
C THR A 139 -2.42 -15.67 3.09
N SER A 140 -1.30 -15.71 3.81
CA SER A 140 -1.26 -15.36 5.23
C SER A 140 -1.24 -13.86 5.41
N GLN A 141 -1.68 -13.38 6.58
CA GLN A 141 -1.61 -11.96 6.92
C GLN A 141 -0.18 -11.43 6.80
N GLN A 142 -0.03 -10.31 6.11
CA GLN A 142 1.21 -9.57 5.94
C GLN A 142 1.13 -8.26 6.74
N THR A 143 2.20 -7.93 7.45
CA THR A 143 2.34 -6.67 8.20
C THR A 143 3.33 -5.78 7.47
N TYR A 144 2.90 -4.61 7.05
CA TYR A 144 3.75 -3.60 6.40
C TYR A 144 4.00 -2.43 7.33
N LYS A 145 5.25 -1.96 7.37
CA LYS A 145 5.72 -0.86 8.22
C LYS A 145 6.60 0.10 7.46
N VAL A 146 6.67 1.32 7.96
CA VAL A 146 7.69 2.29 7.58
C VAL A 146 8.75 2.33 8.66
N GLN A 147 10.01 2.31 8.25
CA GLN A 147 11.15 2.57 9.13
C GLN A 147 11.92 3.79 8.67
N ILE A 148 12.42 4.54 9.60
CA ILE A 148 13.20 5.77 9.42
C ILE A 148 14.55 5.62 10.10
N ARG A 149 15.57 6.28 9.53
CA ARG A 149 16.87 6.48 10.17
C ARG A 149 17.34 7.92 9.97
N SER A 150 18.13 8.44 10.89
CA SER A 150 18.89 9.66 10.65
C SER A 150 20.02 9.39 9.64
N TYR A 151 20.36 10.39 8.85
CA TYR A 151 21.48 10.32 7.92
C TYR A 151 22.85 10.30 8.63
N ASN A 152 23.02 11.19 9.59
CA ASN A 152 24.31 11.50 10.20
C ASN A 152 24.30 11.54 11.73
N ASN A 153 23.38 10.83 12.37
CA ASN A 153 23.09 10.88 13.81
C ASN A 153 22.55 12.24 14.31
N ALA A 154 22.21 13.18 13.43
CA ALA A 154 21.45 14.36 13.82
C ALA A 154 20.04 13.95 14.30
N SER A 155 19.47 14.75 15.20
CA SER A 155 18.14 14.51 15.75
C SER A 155 17.10 15.06 14.79
N ILE A 156 16.51 14.20 13.97
CA ILE A 156 15.48 14.56 12.96
C ILE A 156 14.09 14.36 13.51
N ASN A 157 13.16 15.22 13.11
CA ASN A 157 11.76 15.14 13.51
C ASN A 157 10.88 14.69 12.34
N ILE A 158 10.08 13.65 12.59
CA ILE A 158 9.12 13.08 11.66
C ILE A 158 7.71 13.23 12.22
N SER A 159 6.76 13.56 11.36
CA SER A 159 5.33 13.77 11.72
C SER A 159 5.09 14.92 12.70
N THR A 160 5.91 15.95 12.70
CA THR A 160 5.75 17.12 13.56
C THR A 160 4.71 18.09 12.98
N SER A 161 5.01 18.66 11.82
CA SER A 161 4.12 19.63 11.15
C SER A 161 3.18 18.96 10.14
N TYR A 162 3.60 17.82 9.58
CA TYR A 162 2.83 17.04 8.62
C TYR A 162 2.78 15.57 9.04
N ASN A 163 1.60 14.98 8.95
CA ASN A 163 1.40 13.59 9.33
C ASN A 163 2.05 12.62 8.34
N SER A 164 2.69 11.59 8.88
CA SER A 164 3.11 10.42 8.11
C SER A 164 2.05 9.34 8.14
N ASN A 165 1.91 8.59 7.06
CA ASN A 165 0.88 7.56 6.93
C ASN A 165 1.33 6.40 6.05
N ILE A 166 0.57 5.30 6.12
CA ILE A 166 0.68 4.15 5.22
C ILE A 166 -0.71 3.62 4.88
N GLN A 167 -0.87 3.19 3.64
CA GLN A 167 -2.02 2.44 3.15
C GLN A 167 -1.54 1.36 2.18
N VAL A 168 -2.22 0.24 2.13
CA VAL A 168 -1.92 -0.82 1.16
C VAL A 168 -3.19 -1.27 0.41
N MET A 169 -3.00 -1.64 -0.84
CA MET A 169 -4.06 -2.15 -1.71
C MET A 169 -3.64 -3.49 -2.30
N GLU A 170 -4.53 -4.47 -2.27
CA GLU A 170 -4.34 -5.72 -2.99
C GLU A 170 -4.78 -5.58 -4.44
N ILE A 171 -3.90 -5.96 -5.34
CA ILE A 171 -4.13 -6.00 -6.78
C ILE A 171 -4.15 -7.47 -7.21
N ALA A 172 -5.15 -7.87 -7.99
CA ALA A 172 -5.18 -9.21 -8.58
C ALA A 172 -3.94 -9.43 -9.46
N GLY A 173 -3.30 -10.58 -9.28
CA GLY A 173 -2.16 -11.02 -10.07
C GLY A 173 -2.51 -12.12 -11.06
#